data_6d91ca49be53e3dce7435eb2c6177f9b
#
_entry.id   6d91ca49be53e3dce7435eb2c6177f9b
#
_cell.length_a   1.000
_cell.length_b   1.000
_cell.length_c   1.000
_cell.angle_alpha   90.00
_cell.angle_beta   90.00
_cell.angle_gamma   90.00
#
_symmetry.space_group_name_H-M   'P 1'
#
loop_
_entity.id
_entity.type
_entity.pdbx_description
1 polymer ?
#
loop_
_entity_poly.entity_id
_entity_poly.type
_entity_poly.pdbx_seq_one_letter_code
_entity_poly.pdbx_strand_id
1 'polypeptide(L)'
;VRQTVTENRLFSKKDLRKLIIPLILEQTLAITVGMADTMMISSAGEAAVSGVSLVDMFNNLIISVLAALATGGAVVTSQCIGAGRREEACRSARQLVFTEAAITIGISVLVLLFHRQILGLFFGQIEADVMQNAIIYLIISVFSFPLLAVYDSCAALYRSMGNAQITLKISLLMNVINVVGNAIGVYVLKLGVAGVAIPSLVSRGVAGVVLFTLLHNPDNLVFLTRGKFKVDATIVKRILFIGIPSGIENGIFQLGRVLVVSIIAAFGTSQIAANGVANSLDSMGCIVGQAMSLAMITVIGRCVGAGEEGQVRYYTKKLLGETYFYTAVINSIILLLLPWILQIYGLGEETTRLSYILVMIHDGMAIFLWPASFVLPNMLRACNDVKYTMVVSIFSMITFRIGFSYLFGVHMGWMAVGVWAAMVIDWVFRVICFVGRYLAGTWRKKCGLVVPTA
;
A
#
# COMPACT_ATOMS: atom_id res chain seq x y z
N VAL A 1 18.83 -10.45 34.76
CA VAL A 1 18.89 -9.84 33.41
C VAL A 1 17.48 -9.49 32.84
N ARG A 2 16.38 -9.75 33.58
CA ARG A 2 14.99 -9.44 33.14
C ARG A 2 14.41 -8.11 33.68
N GLN A 3 15.10 -7.40 34.56
CA GLN A 3 14.52 -6.24 35.29
C GLN A 3 14.85 -4.86 34.71
N THR A 4 15.77 -4.73 33.76
CA THR A 4 16.22 -3.42 33.25
C THR A 4 15.54 -2.92 31.95
N VAL A 5 14.65 -3.72 31.34
CA VAL A 5 14.00 -3.37 30.05
C VAL A 5 12.66 -2.62 30.23
N THR A 6 12.19 -2.47 31.46
CA THR A 6 10.84 -1.92 31.71
C THR A 6 10.78 -0.42 31.91
N GLU A 7 11.90 0.26 32.18
CA GLU A 7 11.87 1.67 32.63
C GLU A 7 12.03 2.73 31.51
N ASN A 8 12.45 2.37 30.29
CA ASN A 8 12.66 3.39 29.24
C ASN A 8 12.11 2.99 27.87
N ARG A 9 10.82 2.67 27.79
CA ARG A 9 10.17 2.32 26.52
C ARG A 9 9.92 3.58 25.67
N LEU A 10 10.41 3.60 24.43
CA LEU A 10 10.22 4.70 23.47
C LEU A 10 8.74 4.98 23.13
N PHE A 11 7.89 3.97 23.24
CA PHE A 11 6.45 4.09 23.01
C PHE A 11 5.65 3.48 24.16
N SER A 12 4.74 4.26 24.72
CA SER A 12 3.73 3.73 25.65
C SER A 12 2.66 2.94 24.90
N LYS A 13 1.85 2.17 25.63
CA LYS A 13 0.65 1.51 25.05
C LYS A 13 -0.32 2.55 24.44
N LYS A 14 -0.40 3.74 25.04
CA LYS A 14 -1.25 4.83 24.55
C LYS A 14 -0.73 5.40 23.22
N ASP A 15 0.58 5.54 23.06
CA ASP A 15 1.18 6.04 21.82
C ASP A 15 0.98 5.07 20.67
N LEU A 16 1.15 3.77 20.91
CA LEU A 16 0.87 2.74 19.90
C LEU A 16 -0.60 2.73 19.48
N ARG A 17 -1.55 2.84 20.42
CA ARG A 17 -2.96 2.92 20.09
C ARG A 17 -3.31 4.18 19.29
N LYS A 18 -2.73 5.33 19.64
CA LYS A 18 -2.90 6.59 18.90
C LYS A 18 -2.35 6.53 17.48
N LEU A 19 -1.38 5.66 17.22
CA LEU A 19 -0.84 5.43 15.89
C LEU A 19 -1.67 4.38 15.13
N ILE A 20 -1.93 3.22 15.73
CA ILE A 20 -2.50 2.05 15.05
C ILE A 20 -3.99 2.21 14.75
N ILE A 21 -4.80 2.69 15.70
CA ILE A 21 -6.25 2.81 15.52
C ILE A 21 -6.60 3.74 14.36
N PRO A 22 -6.04 4.97 14.25
CA PRO A 22 -6.29 5.82 13.10
C PRO A 22 -5.85 5.20 11.78
N LEU A 23 -4.75 4.46 11.76
CA LEU A 23 -4.30 3.76 10.54
C LEU A 23 -5.28 2.67 10.10
N ILE A 24 -5.84 1.89 11.04
CA ILE A 24 -6.85 0.89 10.72
C ILE A 24 -8.10 1.57 10.14
N LEU A 25 -8.56 2.66 10.75
CA LEU A 25 -9.71 3.41 10.26
C LEU A 25 -9.45 4.03 8.88
N GLU A 26 -8.24 4.53 8.64
CA GLU A 26 -7.82 5.07 7.33
C GLU A 26 -7.85 3.99 6.24
N GLN A 27 -7.34 2.78 6.51
CA GLN A 27 -7.38 1.66 5.57
C GLN A 27 -8.82 1.17 5.31
N THR A 28 -9.65 1.10 6.37
CA THR A 28 -11.07 0.74 6.23
C THR A 28 -11.81 1.74 5.36
N LEU A 29 -11.58 3.03 5.58
CA LEU A 29 -12.17 4.11 4.81
C LEU A 29 -11.77 4.03 3.33
N ALA A 30 -10.49 3.79 3.04
CA ALA A 30 -9.99 3.68 1.66
C ALA A 30 -10.69 2.54 0.88
N ILE A 31 -10.88 1.38 1.51
CA ILE A 31 -11.57 0.23 0.88
C ILE A 31 -13.06 0.57 0.66
N THR A 32 -13.73 1.14 1.65
CA THR A 32 -15.16 1.49 1.56
C THR A 32 -15.43 2.51 0.46
N VAL A 33 -14.57 3.52 0.34
CA VAL A 33 -14.71 4.55 -0.70
C VAL A 33 -14.42 3.98 -2.08
N GLY A 34 -13.41 3.12 -2.23
CA GLY A 34 -13.15 2.44 -3.49
C GLY A 34 -14.34 1.61 -3.99
N MET A 35 -15.09 0.97 -3.08
CA MET A 35 -16.33 0.28 -3.42
C MET A 35 -17.43 1.25 -3.87
N ALA A 36 -17.59 2.37 -3.19
CA ALA A 36 -18.56 3.41 -3.55
C ALA A 36 -18.27 4.02 -4.92
N ASP A 37 -17.01 4.31 -5.23
CA ASP A 37 -16.58 4.83 -6.53
C ASP A 37 -16.95 3.88 -7.67
N THR A 38 -16.70 2.58 -7.49
CA THR A 38 -17.07 1.55 -8.48
C THR A 38 -18.58 1.49 -8.71
N MET A 39 -19.38 1.62 -7.65
CA MET A 39 -20.84 1.65 -7.76
C MET A 39 -21.32 2.90 -8.50
N MET A 40 -20.73 4.05 -8.25
CA MET A 40 -21.15 5.30 -8.90
C MET A 40 -20.83 5.30 -10.39
N ILE A 41 -19.65 4.85 -10.80
CA ILE A 41 -19.28 4.83 -12.22
C ILE A 41 -20.13 3.83 -13.03
N SER A 42 -20.67 2.78 -12.40
CA SER A 42 -21.50 1.80 -13.10
C SER A 42 -22.76 2.41 -13.74
N SER A 43 -23.24 3.52 -13.20
CA SER A 43 -24.37 4.27 -13.76
C SER A 43 -24.05 5.07 -15.03
N ALA A 44 -22.76 5.25 -15.35
CA ALA A 44 -22.31 5.98 -16.55
C ALA A 44 -22.20 5.11 -17.82
N GLY A 45 -22.49 3.79 -17.70
CA GLY A 45 -22.49 2.84 -18.82
C GLY A 45 -21.26 1.93 -18.86
N GLU A 46 -21.36 0.84 -19.63
CA GLU A 46 -20.33 -0.23 -19.67
C GLU A 46 -18.98 0.27 -20.22
N ALA A 47 -19.00 1.10 -21.27
CA ALA A 47 -17.75 1.65 -21.83
C ALA A 47 -17.01 2.56 -20.85
N ALA A 48 -17.75 3.32 -20.02
CA ALA A 48 -17.17 4.16 -18.98
C ALA A 48 -16.55 3.29 -17.87
N VAL A 49 -17.26 2.29 -17.38
CA VAL A 49 -16.77 1.34 -16.37
C VAL A 49 -15.51 0.63 -16.86
N SER A 50 -15.53 0.14 -18.09
CA SER A 50 -14.39 -0.58 -18.69
C SER A 50 -13.18 0.35 -18.82
N GLY A 51 -13.36 1.56 -19.32
CA GLY A 51 -12.28 2.55 -19.46
C GLY A 51 -11.66 2.93 -18.12
N VAL A 52 -12.49 3.21 -17.10
CA VAL A 52 -12.02 3.52 -15.75
C VAL A 52 -11.28 2.34 -15.13
N SER A 53 -11.84 1.13 -15.21
CA SER A 53 -11.23 -0.07 -14.62
C SER A 53 -9.84 -0.38 -15.20
N LEU A 54 -9.66 -0.21 -16.51
CA LEU A 54 -8.37 -0.39 -17.16
C LEU A 54 -7.34 0.63 -16.67
N VAL A 55 -7.74 1.90 -16.61
CA VAL A 55 -6.85 2.97 -16.16
C VAL A 55 -6.55 2.85 -14.66
N ASP A 56 -7.49 2.38 -13.84
CA ASP A 56 -7.26 2.16 -12.42
C ASP A 56 -6.20 1.09 -12.15
N MET A 57 -6.06 0.08 -12.99
CA MET A 57 -4.94 -0.86 -12.90
C MET A 57 -3.60 -0.13 -13.04
N PHE A 58 -3.51 0.78 -14.01
CA PHE A 58 -2.32 1.61 -14.21
C PHE A 58 -2.14 2.64 -13.09
N ASN A 59 -3.21 3.31 -12.67
CA ASN A 59 -3.17 4.26 -11.55
C ASN A 59 -2.68 3.58 -10.26
N ASN A 60 -3.18 2.39 -9.94
CA ASN A 60 -2.75 1.63 -8.76
C ASN A 60 -1.26 1.26 -8.80
N LEU A 61 -0.73 0.97 -9.98
CA LEU A 61 0.71 0.77 -10.16
C LEU A 61 1.49 2.03 -9.76
N ILE A 62 1.13 3.18 -10.32
CA ILE A 62 1.80 4.46 -10.03
C ILE A 62 1.63 4.85 -8.56
N ILE A 63 0.43 4.77 -8.01
CA ILE A 63 0.14 5.07 -6.60
C ILE A 63 0.98 4.20 -5.66
N SER A 64 1.11 2.91 -5.96
CA SER A 64 1.92 1.98 -5.16
C SER A 64 3.42 2.33 -5.19
N VAL A 65 3.92 2.80 -6.32
CA VAL A 65 5.31 3.27 -6.45
C VAL A 65 5.52 4.56 -5.65
N LEU A 66 4.59 5.52 -5.73
CA LEU A 66 4.64 6.77 -4.97
C LEU A 66 4.59 6.52 -3.46
N ALA A 67 3.67 5.70 -2.99
CA ALA A 67 3.58 5.32 -1.58
C ALA A 67 4.87 4.66 -1.07
N ALA A 68 5.55 3.89 -1.93
CA ALA A 68 6.84 3.29 -1.59
C ALA A 68 7.98 4.31 -1.52
N LEU A 69 7.98 5.33 -2.36
CA LEU A 69 8.94 6.46 -2.27
C LEU A 69 8.72 7.24 -0.97
N ALA A 70 7.46 7.56 -0.62
CA ALA A 70 7.11 8.18 0.65
C ALA A 70 7.58 7.36 1.86
N THR A 71 7.51 6.03 1.77
CA THR A 71 8.05 5.11 2.78
C THR A 71 9.54 5.31 3.00
N GLY A 72 10.32 5.54 1.93
CA GLY A 72 11.76 5.86 2.03
C GLY A 72 12.02 7.07 2.91
N GLY A 73 11.27 8.14 2.69
CA GLY A 73 11.34 9.35 3.53
C GLY A 73 10.83 9.12 4.95
N ALA A 74 9.78 8.34 5.13
CA ALA A 74 9.26 7.98 6.45
C ALA A 74 10.30 7.25 7.30
N VAL A 75 11.04 6.31 6.72
CA VAL A 75 12.12 5.59 7.41
C VAL A 75 13.23 6.55 7.82
N VAL A 76 13.74 7.37 6.90
CA VAL A 76 14.85 8.32 7.19
C VAL A 76 14.43 9.32 8.26
N THR A 77 13.22 9.90 8.14
CA THR A 77 12.71 10.87 9.12
C THR A 77 12.48 10.22 10.48
N SER A 78 11.90 9.00 10.53
CA SER A 78 11.71 8.26 11.80
C SER A 78 13.04 7.96 12.48
N GLN A 79 14.08 7.59 11.73
CA GLN A 79 15.43 7.38 12.28
C GLN A 79 16.02 8.68 12.82
N CYS A 80 15.87 9.82 12.12
CA CYS A 80 16.34 11.11 12.60
C CYS A 80 15.60 11.54 13.88
N ILE A 81 14.29 11.33 13.97
CA ILE A 81 13.49 11.59 15.17
C ILE A 81 13.97 10.71 16.33
N GLY A 82 14.17 9.41 16.12
CA GLY A 82 14.65 8.47 17.12
C GLY A 82 16.04 8.83 17.64
N ALA A 83 16.90 9.37 16.78
CA ALA A 83 18.24 9.85 17.14
C ALA A 83 18.24 11.23 17.83
N GLY A 84 17.08 11.87 18.04
CA GLY A 84 16.98 13.23 18.60
C GLY A 84 17.45 14.35 17.68
N ARG A 85 17.71 14.05 16.39
CA ARG A 85 18.23 15.01 15.40
C ARG A 85 17.11 15.74 14.68
N ARG A 86 16.41 16.66 15.38
CA ARG A 86 15.23 17.37 14.86
C ARG A 86 15.53 18.16 13.58
N GLU A 87 16.65 18.86 13.51
CA GLU A 87 17.00 19.66 12.32
C GLU A 87 17.21 18.80 11.08
N GLU A 88 17.86 17.65 11.24
CA GLU A 88 18.07 16.69 10.16
C GLU A 88 16.72 16.05 9.73
N ALA A 89 15.83 15.79 10.69
CA ALA A 89 14.47 15.32 10.41
C ALA A 89 13.68 16.35 9.59
N CYS A 90 13.73 17.63 9.94
CA CYS A 90 13.08 18.70 9.18
C CYS A 90 13.69 18.89 7.78
N ARG A 91 15.02 18.77 7.65
CA ARG A 91 15.67 18.77 6.33
C ARG A 91 15.24 17.56 5.49
N SER A 92 15.22 16.37 6.08
CA SER A 92 14.76 15.15 5.42
C SER A 92 13.30 15.27 4.95
N ALA A 93 12.42 15.80 5.78
CA ALA A 93 11.04 16.06 5.43
C ALA A 93 10.90 16.97 4.20
N ARG A 94 11.65 18.05 4.17
CA ARG A 94 11.66 18.98 3.05
C ARG A 94 12.19 18.35 1.77
N GLN A 95 13.30 17.59 1.87
CA GLN A 95 13.86 16.86 0.72
C GLN A 95 12.87 15.82 0.19
N LEU A 96 12.17 15.09 1.07
CA LEU A 96 11.16 14.10 0.67
C LEU A 96 10.06 14.73 -0.19
N VAL A 97 9.37 15.74 0.35
CA VAL A 97 8.21 16.36 -0.32
C VAL A 97 8.59 16.92 -1.70
N PHE A 98 9.71 17.64 -1.78
CA PHE A 98 10.12 18.24 -3.06
C PHE A 98 10.68 17.20 -4.05
N THR A 99 11.42 16.22 -3.58
CA THR A 99 11.95 15.15 -4.45
C THR A 99 10.84 14.29 -5.02
N GLU A 100 9.87 13.89 -4.19
CA GLU A 100 8.75 13.07 -4.62
C GLU A 100 7.84 13.84 -5.59
N ALA A 101 7.56 15.11 -5.31
CA ALA A 101 6.82 15.98 -6.23
C ALA A 101 7.55 16.12 -7.58
N ALA A 102 8.87 16.34 -7.59
CA ALA A 102 9.66 16.46 -8.80
C ALA A 102 9.68 15.18 -9.63
N ILE A 103 9.88 14.02 -8.99
CA ILE A 103 9.84 12.71 -9.66
C ILE A 103 8.46 12.48 -10.26
N THR A 104 7.40 12.78 -9.51
CA THR A 104 6.02 12.55 -9.94
C THR A 104 5.62 13.49 -11.08
N ILE A 105 6.06 14.74 -11.08
CA ILE A 105 5.88 15.66 -12.21
C ILE A 105 6.57 15.07 -13.46
N GLY A 106 7.79 14.55 -13.32
CA GLY A 106 8.49 13.89 -14.43
C GLY A 106 7.71 12.68 -14.97
N ILE A 107 7.21 11.81 -14.09
CA ILE A 107 6.36 10.68 -14.47
C ILE A 107 5.08 11.16 -15.17
N SER A 108 4.42 12.19 -14.62
CA SER A 108 3.19 12.75 -15.19
C SER A 108 3.40 13.30 -16.60
N VAL A 109 4.49 14.02 -16.82
CA VAL A 109 4.86 14.52 -18.16
C VAL A 109 5.08 13.37 -19.13
N LEU A 110 5.81 12.34 -18.74
CA LEU A 110 6.03 11.15 -19.59
C LEU A 110 4.72 10.43 -19.90
N VAL A 111 3.86 10.24 -18.92
CA VAL A 111 2.56 9.59 -19.14
C VAL A 111 1.67 10.44 -20.05
N LEU A 112 1.64 11.77 -19.89
CA LEU A 112 0.87 12.65 -20.78
C LEU A 112 1.38 12.61 -22.22
N LEU A 113 2.69 12.57 -22.43
CA LEU A 113 3.29 12.51 -23.77
C LEU A 113 3.01 11.16 -24.47
N PHE A 114 3.01 10.08 -23.72
CA PHE A 114 2.90 8.71 -24.25
C PHE A 114 1.60 7.99 -23.86
N HIS A 115 0.55 8.72 -23.44
CA HIS A 115 -0.68 8.11 -22.92
C HIS A 115 -1.33 7.09 -23.86
N ARG A 116 -1.38 7.37 -25.18
CA ARG A 116 -1.94 6.42 -26.16
C ARG A 116 -1.08 5.17 -26.32
N GLN A 117 0.24 5.34 -26.36
CA GLN A 117 1.19 4.23 -26.47
C GLN A 117 1.13 3.36 -25.21
N ILE A 118 1.05 3.97 -24.02
CA ILE A 118 0.93 3.28 -22.74
C ILE A 118 -0.36 2.45 -22.71
N LEU A 119 -1.51 3.06 -23.02
CA LEU A 119 -2.78 2.33 -23.05
C LEU A 119 -2.77 1.21 -24.08
N GLY A 120 -2.22 1.46 -25.28
CA GLY A 120 -2.07 0.43 -26.30
C GLY A 120 -1.16 -0.72 -25.89
N LEU A 121 -0.05 -0.44 -25.19
CA LEU A 121 0.88 -1.45 -24.69
C LEU A 121 0.26 -2.31 -23.60
N PHE A 122 -0.46 -1.69 -22.65
CA PHE A 122 -1.05 -2.41 -21.52
C PHE A 122 -2.32 -3.18 -21.88
N PHE A 123 -3.15 -2.64 -22.78
CA PHE A 123 -4.50 -3.15 -23.02
C PHE A 123 -4.73 -3.61 -24.47
N GLY A 124 -3.77 -3.42 -25.35
CA GLY A 124 -3.87 -3.85 -26.74
C GLY A 124 -4.93 -3.07 -27.53
N GLN A 125 -5.62 -3.78 -28.45
CA GLN A 125 -6.72 -3.19 -29.20
C GLN A 125 -8.02 -3.38 -28.40
N ILE A 126 -8.58 -2.26 -27.96
CA ILE A 126 -9.88 -2.17 -27.27
C ILE A 126 -10.83 -1.34 -28.12
N GLU A 127 -12.13 -1.44 -27.84
CA GLU A 127 -13.17 -0.67 -28.52
C GLU A 127 -12.90 0.83 -28.43
N ALA A 128 -13.24 1.56 -29.50
CA ALA A 128 -12.93 3.00 -29.61
C ALA A 128 -13.55 3.83 -28.48
N ASP A 129 -14.78 3.49 -28.07
CA ASP A 129 -15.49 4.18 -26.98
C ASP A 129 -14.82 3.94 -25.64
N VAL A 130 -14.36 2.71 -25.38
CA VAL A 130 -13.61 2.37 -24.16
C VAL A 130 -12.27 3.09 -24.13
N MET A 131 -11.56 3.13 -25.27
CA MET A 131 -10.30 3.84 -25.39
C MET A 131 -10.45 5.34 -25.14
N GLN A 132 -11.50 5.97 -25.67
CA GLN A 132 -11.78 7.39 -25.46
C GLN A 132 -12.04 7.69 -23.98
N ASN A 133 -12.87 6.89 -23.30
CA ASN A 133 -13.12 7.02 -21.87
C ASN A 133 -11.84 6.81 -21.05
N ALA A 134 -11.02 5.83 -21.40
CA ALA A 134 -9.74 5.55 -20.76
C ALA A 134 -8.77 6.74 -20.90
N ILE A 135 -8.67 7.35 -22.08
CA ILE A 135 -7.81 8.52 -22.32
C ILE A 135 -8.25 9.70 -21.45
N ILE A 136 -9.55 10.03 -21.43
CA ILE A 136 -10.08 11.13 -20.61
C ILE A 136 -9.76 10.91 -19.15
N TYR A 137 -10.06 9.71 -18.63
CA TYR A 137 -9.81 9.37 -17.22
C TYR A 137 -8.32 9.40 -16.88
N LEU A 138 -7.46 8.85 -17.74
CA LEU A 138 -6.02 8.84 -17.54
C LEU A 138 -5.44 10.25 -17.48
N ILE A 139 -5.78 11.12 -18.45
CA ILE A 139 -5.28 12.49 -18.52
C ILE A 139 -5.60 13.25 -17.22
N ILE A 140 -6.87 13.19 -16.77
CA ILE A 140 -7.28 13.86 -15.53
C ILE A 140 -6.57 13.23 -14.31
N SER A 141 -6.47 11.91 -14.24
CA SER A 141 -5.79 11.20 -13.17
C SER A 141 -4.32 11.60 -13.06
N VAL A 142 -3.62 11.73 -14.19
CA VAL A 142 -2.20 12.11 -14.23
C VAL A 142 -1.94 13.48 -13.62
N PHE A 143 -2.84 14.45 -13.83
CA PHE A 143 -2.74 15.76 -13.15
C PHE A 143 -2.89 15.63 -11.62
N SER A 144 -3.55 14.59 -11.13
CA SER A 144 -3.69 14.36 -9.69
C SER A 144 -2.43 13.74 -9.06
N PHE A 145 -1.53 13.11 -9.81
CA PHE A 145 -0.38 12.38 -9.27
C PHE A 145 0.58 13.29 -8.48
N PRO A 146 1.00 14.48 -8.95
CA PRO A 146 1.85 15.35 -8.14
C PRO A 146 1.20 15.81 -6.85
N LEU A 147 -0.11 16.03 -6.86
CA LEU A 147 -0.88 16.42 -5.67
C LEU A 147 -0.99 15.26 -4.68
N LEU A 148 -1.18 14.05 -5.19
CA LEU A 148 -1.17 12.84 -4.39
C LEU A 148 0.22 12.58 -3.79
N ALA A 149 1.30 12.78 -4.52
CA ALA A 149 2.66 12.65 -4.02
C ALA A 149 2.93 13.60 -2.85
N VAL A 150 2.48 14.84 -2.93
CA VAL A 150 2.56 15.78 -1.80
C VAL A 150 1.74 15.29 -0.61
N TYR A 151 0.53 14.79 -0.84
CA TYR A 151 -0.30 14.20 0.20
C TYR A 151 0.41 13.00 0.87
N ASP A 152 0.90 12.05 0.09
CA ASP A 152 1.53 10.82 0.59
C ASP A 152 2.80 11.12 1.38
N SER A 153 3.66 12.03 0.88
CA SER A 153 4.85 12.50 1.58
C SER A 153 4.51 13.14 2.92
N CYS A 154 3.56 14.07 2.94
CA CYS A 154 3.14 14.75 4.15
C CYS A 154 2.48 13.78 5.15
N ALA A 155 1.64 12.87 4.67
CA ALA A 155 1.02 11.83 5.49
C ALA A 155 2.06 10.89 6.11
N ALA A 156 3.07 10.48 5.33
CA ALA A 156 4.18 9.67 5.81
C ALA A 156 4.98 10.39 6.92
N LEU A 157 5.19 11.70 6.79
CA LEU A 157 5.86 12.52 7.80
C LEU A 157 5.03 12.64 9.11
N TYR A 158 3.71 12.85 9.00
CA TYR A 158 2.83 12.84 10.17
C TYR A 158 2.82 11.48 10.88
N ARG A 159 2.78 10.39 10.13
CA ARG A 159 2.91 9.03 10.69
C ARG A 159 4.27 8.83 11.37
N SER A 160 5.36 9.32 10.80
CA SER A 160 6.71 9.28 11.38
C SER A 160 6.79 10.05 12.72
N MET A 161 6.00 11.11 12.86
CA MET A 161 5.83 11.83 14.14
C MET A 161 4.92 11.09 15.14
N GLY A 162 4.33 9.98 14.77
CA GLY A 162 3.36 9.24 15.59
C GLY A 162 1.95 9.85 15.61
N ASN A 163 1.67 10.81 14.73
CA ASN A 163 0.40 11.53 14.68
C ASN A 163 -0.46 11.10 13.48
N ALA A 164 -0.93 9.85 13.50
CA ALA A 164 -1.82 9.31 12.47
C ALA A 164 -3.26 9.87 12.55
N GLN A 165 -3.63 10.58 13.61
CA GLN A 165 -4.96 11.19 13.71
C GLN A 165 -5.16 12.31 12.68
N ILE A 166 -4.12 13.09 12.40
CA ILE A 166 -4.19 14.13 11.37
C ILE A 166 -4.37 13.50 10.00
N THR A 167 -3.61 12.45 9.68
CA THR A 167 -3.74 11.76 8.39
C THR A 167 -5.14 11.17 8.21
N LEU A 168 -5.71 10.56 9.25
CA LEU A 168 -7.09 10.06 9.21
C LEU A 168 -8.11 11.18 8.94
N LYS A 169 -8.00 12.33 9.64
CA LYS A 169 -8.94 13.45 9.44
C LYS A 169 -8.88 14.00 8.02
N ILE A 170 -7.67 14.15 7.47
CA ILE A 170 -7.50 14.67 6.12
C ILE A 170 -7.87 13.63 5.06
N SER A 171 -7.61 12.34 5.31
CA SER A 171 -8.11 11.25 4.47
C SER A 171 -9.65 11.22 4.44
N LEU A 172 -10.30 11.40 5.60
CA LEU A 172 -11.75 11.52 5.67
C LEU A 172 -12.27 12.71 4.84
N LEU A 173 -11.65 13.89 4.99
CA LEU A 173 -11.98 15.08 4.19
C LEU A 173 -11.83 14.81 2.69
N MET A 174 -10.71 14.20 2.29
CA MET A 174 -10.43 13.83 0.90
C MET A 174 -11.52 12.91 0.34
N ASN A 175 -11.89 11.89 1.10
CA ASN A 175 -12.88 10.91 0.69
C ASN A 175 -14.30 11.49 0.64
N VAL A 176 -14.67 12.37 1.57
CA VAL A 176 -15.96 13.09 1.52
C VAL A 176 -16.04 13.96 0.27
N ILE A 177 -15.01 14.74 -0.04
CA ILE A 177 -14.97 15.56 -1.26
C ILE A 177 -15.06 14.67 -2.50
N ASN A 178 -14.36 13.53 -2.52
CA ASN A 178 -14.39 12.59 -3.64
C ASN A 178 -15.80 12.01 -3.85
N VAL A 179 -16.41 11.41 -2.82
CA VAL A 179 -17.73 10.76 -2.91
C VAL A 179 -18.83 11.77 -3.27
N VAL A 180 -18.87 12.92 -2.60
CA VAL A 180 -19.85 13.97 -2.91
C VAL A 180 -19.63 14.53 -4.32
N GLY A 181 -18.38 14.77 -4.70
CA GLY A 181 -18.02 15.24 -6.03
C GLY A 181 -18.38 14.24 -7.13
N ASN A 182 -18.14 12.94 -6.90
CA ASN A 182 -18.53 11.87 -7.83
C ASN A 182 -20.06 11.82 -8.00
N ALA A 183 -20.80 11.89 -6.89
CA ALA A 183 -22.27 11.92 -6.94
C ALA A 183 -22.78 13.13 -7.76
N ILE A 184 -22.24 14.30 -7.57
CA ILE A 184 -22.59 15.49 -8.35
C ILE A 184 -22.16 15.33 -9.80
N GLY A 185 -20.92 14.92 -10.05
CA GLY A 185 -20.36 14.79 -11.40
C GLY A 185 -21.07 13.74 -12.25
N VAL A 186 -21.44 12.62 -11.68
CA VAL A 186 -22.07 11.50 -12.39
C VAL A 186 -23.58 11.69 -12.51
N TYR A 187 -24.27 11.97 -11.38
CA TYR A 187 -25.74 11.97 -11.36
C TYR A 187 -26.35 13.31 -11.72
N VAL A 188 -25.75 14.44 -11.32
CA VAL A 188 -26.29 15.78 -11.54
C VAL A 188 -25.77 16.35 -12.85
N LEU A 189 -24.45 16.41 -13.00
CA LEU A 189 -23.80 17.03 -14.18
C LEU A 189 -23.69 16.08 -15.37
N LYS A 190 -23.84 14.78 -15.16
CA LYS A 190 -23.78 13.72 -16.20
C LYS A 190 -22.51 13.77 -17.06
N LEU A 191 -21.37 14.05 -16.43
CA LEU A 191 -20.07 14.19 -17.08
C LEU A 191 -19.42 12.86 -17.46
N GLY A 192 -20.08 11.74 -17.24
CA GLY A 192 -19.53 10.41 -17.50
C GLY A 192 -18.25 10.16 -16.70
N VAL A 193 -17.21 9.74 -17.38
CA VAL A 193 -15.89 9.40 -16.77
C VAL A 193 -15.22 10.62 -16.13
N ALA A 194 -15.37 11.81 -16.72
CA ALA A 194 -14.84 13.04 -16.13
C ALA A 194 -15.51 13.39 -14.81
N GLY A 195 -16.77 12.95 -14.62
CA GLY A 195 -17.52 13.13 -13.37
C GLY A 195 -16.95 12.38 -12.15
N VAL A 196 -16.08 11.40 -12.37
CA VAL A 196 -15.34 10.68 -11.31
C VAL A 196 -13.89 11.14 -11.23
N ALA A 197 -13.28 11.44 -12.37
CA ALA A 197 -11.88 11.85 -12.44
C ALA A 197 -11.63 13.25 -11.83
N ILE A 198 -12.49 14.21 -12.11
CA ILE A 198 -12.34 15.60 -11.61
C ILE A 198 -12.47 15.66 -10.09
N PRO A 199 -13.47 15.06 -9.44
CA PRO A 199 -13.53 15.03 -7.97
C PRO A 199 -12.32 14.35 -7.32
N SER A 200 -11.77 13.31 -7.95
CA SER A 200 -10.54 12.65 -7.48
C SER A 200 -9.34 13.61 -7.55
N LEU A 201 -9.21 14.38 -8.62
CA LEU A 201 -8.19 15.44 -8.75
C LEU A 201 -8.35 16.51 -7.67
N VAL A 202 -9.57 17.04 -7.50
CA VAL A 202 -9.86 18.11 -6.53
C VAL A 202 -9.63 17.62 -5.10
N SER A 203 -10.11 16.43 -4.74
CA SER A 203 -9.98 15.88 -3.39
C SER A 203 -8.52 15.65 -3.01
N ARG A 204 -7.71 15.10 -3.92
CA ARG A 204 -6.26 14.92 -3.74
C ARG A 204 -5.54 16.27 -3.63
N GLY A 205 -5.93 17.25 -4.44
CA GLY A 205 -5.40 18.60 -4.38
C GLY A 205 -5.66 19.28 -3.04
N VAL A 206 -6.92 19.27 -2.58
CA VAL A 206 -7.30 19.84 -1.28
C VAL A 206 -6.55 19.13 -0.14
N ALA A 207 -6.54 17.82 -0.11
CA ALA A 207 -5.85 17.05 0.92
C ALA A 207 -4.34 17.33 0.94
N GLY A 208 -3.69 17.35 -0.21
CA GLY A 208 -2.27 17.67 -0.35
C GLY A 208 -1.95 19.08 0.14
N VAL A 209 -2.70 20.08 -0.28
CA VAL A 209 -2.51 21.48 0.14
C VAL A 209 -2.73 21.65 1.63
N VAL A 210 -3.77 21.04 2.19
CA VAL A 210 -4.07 21.14 3.63
C VAL A 210 -2.95 20.50 4.46
N LEU A 211 -2.52 19.27 4.14
CA LEU A 211 -1.42 18.62 4.87
C LEU A 211 -0.10 19.37 4.72
N PHE A 212 0.21 19.86 3.51
CA PHE A 212 1.39 20.66 3.26
C PHE A 212 1.40 21.94 4.09
N THR A 213 0.27 22.63 4.17
CA THR A 213 0.12 23.84 4.98
C THR A 213 0.27 23.55 6.48
N LEU A 214 -0.39 22.50 6.97
CA LEU A 214 -0.29 22.08 8.37
C LEU A 214 1.14 21.68 8.75
N LEU A 215 1.91 21.13 7.81
CA LEU A 215 3.28 20.71 8.04
C LEU A 215 4.27 21.90 8.15
N HIS A 216 3.85 23.13 7.83
CA HIS A 216 4.65 24.34 8.07
C HIS A 216 4.55 24.87 9.49
N ASN A 217 3.67 24.29 10.33
CA ASN A 217 3.56 24.73 11.73
C ASN A 217 4.79 24.31 12.53
N PRO A 218 5.55 25.27 13.13
CA PRO A 218 6.75 25.00 13.94
C PRO A 218 6.49 24.17 15.21
N ASP A 219 5.23 24.12 15.67
CA ASP A 219 4.85 23.32 16.85
C ASP A 219 4.92 21.81 16.58
N ASN A 220 4.94 21.42 15.30
CA ASN A 220 5.16 20.02 14.94
C ASN A 220 6.58 19.57 15.31
N LEU A 221 6.73 18.32 15.66
CA LEU A 221 8.04 17.70 15.91
C LEU A 221 8.95 17.82 14.69
N VAL A 222 8.37 17.62 13.49
CA VAL A 222 9.00 17.84 12.19
C VAL A 222 8.12 18.78 11.39
N PHE A 223 8.72 19.80 10.80
CA PHE A 223 8.01 20.80 10.01
C PHE A 223 8.82 21.24 8.80
N LEU A 224 8.14 21.77 7.80
CA LEU A 224 8.78 22.30 6.60
C LEU A 224 9.29 23.70 6.88
N THR A 225 10.61 23.86 6.85
CA THR A 225 11.26 25.16 7.07
C THR A 225 11.02 26.09 5.86
N ARG A 226 10.71 27.36 6.15
CA ARG A 226 10.60 28.40 5.11
C ARG A 226 12.00 28.80 4.62
N GLY A 227 12.10 29.20 3.37
CA GLY A 227 13.35 29.67 2.77
C GLY A 227 13.65 29.02 1.42
N LYS A 228 14.77 29.40 0.80
CA LYS A 228 15.18 28.84 -0.50
C LYS A 228 15.42 27.34 -0.38
N PHE A 229 14.86 26.56 -1.30
CA PHE A 229 15.12 25.14 -1.38
C PHE A 229 16.52 24.89 -1.93
N LYS A 230 17.30 24.10 -1.19
CA LYS A 230 18.57 23.56 -1.67
C LYS A 230 18.51 22.05 -1.61
N VAL A 231 18.85 21.39 -2.70
CA VAL A 231 18.92 19.94 -2.76
C VAL A 231 20.09 19.46 -1.91
N ASP A 232 19.80 18.62 -0.93
CA ASP A 232 20.78 17.89 -0.14
C ASP A 232 20.94 16.48 -0.72
N ALA A 233 21.93 16.32 -1.58
CA ALA A 233 22.17 15.07 -2.29
C ALA A 233 22.37 13.87 -1.34
N THR A 234 22.92 14.09 -0.15
CA THR A 234 23.15 13.03 0.84
C THR A 234 21.83 12.50 1.39
N ILE A 235 20.93 13.41 1.77
CA ILE A 235 19.60 13.04 2.30
C ILE A 235 18.76 12.43 1.19
N VAL A 236 18.73 13.03 0.00
CA VAL A 236 17.99 12.50 -1.16
C VAL A 236 18.46 11.09 -1.50
N LYS A 237 19.78 10.85 -1.52
CA LYS A 237 20.33 9.52 -1.77
C LYS A 237 19.88 8.48 -0.72
N ARG A 238 19.81 8.87 0.55
CA ARG A 238 19.30 7.98 1.62
C ARG A 238 17.82 7.66 1.42
N ILE A 239 17.00 8.65 1.09
CA ILE A 239 15.57 8.47 0.82
C ILE A 239 15.37 7.54 -0.37
N LEU A 240 16.05 7.80 -1.49
CA LEU A 240 15.95 7.01 -2.71
C LEU A 240 16.54 5.60 -2.56
N PHE A 241 17.57 5.43 -1.72
CA PHE A 241 18.13 4.11 -1.41
C PHE A 241 17.09 3.14 -0.82
N ILE A 242 16.12 3.67 -0.07
CA ILE A 242 15.01 2.90 0.51
C ILE A 242 13.81 2.92 -0.44
N GLY A 243 13.47 4.10 -0.96
CA GLY A 243 12.28 4.31 -1.76
C GLY A 243 12.30 3.60 -3.12
N ILE A 244 13.42 3.64 -3.85
CA ILE A 244 13.50 3.00 -5.18
C ILE A 244 13.34 1.49 -5.11
N PRO A 245 14.08 0.74 -4.27
CA PRO A 245 13.85 -0.70 -4.16
C PRO A 245 12.44 -1.06 -3.73
N SER A 246 11.87 -0.29 -2.78
CA SER A 246 10.48 -0.50 -2.35
C SER A 246 9.48 -0.18 -3.46
N GLY A 247 9.74 0.85 -4.28
CA GLY A 247 8.93 1.20 -5.45
C GLY A 247 8.96 0.12 -6.52
N ILE A 248 10.14 -0.41 -6.84
CA ILE A 248 10.30 -1.53 -7.79
C ILE A 248 9.57 -2.77 -7.28
N GLU A 249 9.72 -3.09 -6.00
CA GLU A 249 9.03 -4.22 -5.37
C GLU A 249 7.51 -4.10 -5.50
N ASN A 250 6.95 -2.94 -5.10
CA ASN A 250 5.51 -2.70 -5.17
C ASN A 250 5.00 -2.64 -6.62
N GLY A 251 5.78 -2.05 -7.53
CA GLY A 251 5.45 -2.00 -8.95
C GLY A 251 5.36 -3.39 -9.56
N ILE A 252 6.35 -4.23 -9.32
CA ILE A 252 6.36 -5.62 -9.82
C ILE A 252 5.24 -6.43 -9.16
N PHE A 253 4.94 -6.19 -7.89
CA PHE A 253 3.82 -6.84 -7.21
C PHE A 253 2.49 -6.49 -7.88
N GLN A 254 2.24 -5.23 -8.22
CA GLN A 254 1.01 -4.82 -8.91
C GLN A 254 0.93 -5.39 -10.33
N LEU A 255 2.03 -5.36 -11.09
CA LEU A 255 2.08 -6.00 -12.42
C LEU A 255 1.82 -7.50 -12.32
N GLY A 256 2.40 -8.17 -11.33
CA GLY A 256 2.15 -9.59 -11.06
C GLY A 256 0.69 -9.89 -10.75
N ARG A 257 0.01 -9.03 -9.99
CA ARG A 257 -1.43 -9.16 -9.74
C ARG A 257 -2.26 -9.06 -11.01
N VAL A 258 -1.93 -8.12 -11.90
CA VAL A 258 -2.60 -7.98 -13.20
C VAL A 258 -2.43 -9.24 -14.04
N LEU A 259 -1.21 -9.80 -14.10
CA LEU A 259 -0.94 -11.05 -14.82
C LEU A 259 -1.73 -12.24 -14.24
N VAL A 260 -1.80 -12.34 -12.92
CA VAL A 260 -2.59 -13.39 -12.24
C VAL A 260 -4.07 -13.28 -12.58
N VAL A 261 -4.65 -12.07 -12.58
CA VAL A 261 -6.04 -11.84 -13.00
C VAL A 261 -6.24 -12.23 -14.47
N SER A 262 -5.28 -11.93 -15.34
CA SER A 262 -5.31 -12.32 -16.76
C SER A 262 -5.30 -13.84 -16.94
N ILE A 263 -4.52 -14.57 -16.13
CA ILE A 263 -4.54 -16.05 -16.13
C ILE A 263 -5.92 -16.57 -15.74
N ILE A 264 -6.53 -16.02 -14.68
CA ILE A 264 -7.87 -16.44 -14.22
C ILE A 264 -8.93 -16.09 -15.25
N ALA A 265 -8.81 -14.97 -15.95
CA ALA A 265 -9.75 -14.56 -16.98
C ALA A 265 -9.86 -15.59 -18.13
N ALA A 266 -8.78 -16.30 -18.42
CA ALA A 266 -8.78 -17.38 -19.43
C ALA A 266 -9.58 -18.62 -19.01
N PHE A 267 -9.94 -18.76 -17.74
CA PHE A 267 -10.68 -19.92 -17.23
C PHE A 267 -12.21 -19.80 -17.31
N GLY A 268 -12.72 -18.62 -17.66
CA GLY A 268 -14.15 -18.38 -17.87
C GLY A 268 -14.82 -17.51 -16.79
N THR A 269 -16.09 -17.20 -17.04
CA THR A 269 -16.83 -16.16 -16.29
C THR A 269 -17.02 -16.52 -14.81
N SER A 270 -17.35 -17.78 -14.49
CA SER A 270 -17.51 -18.24 -13.09
C SER A 270 -16.22 -18.06 -12.28
N GLN A 271 -15.07 -18.32 -12.89
CA GLN A 271 -13.77 -18.20 -12.27
C GLN A 271 -13.41 -16.72 -12.01
N ILE A 272 -13.72 -15.82 -12.95
CA ILE A 272 -13.51 -14.37 -12.81
C ILE A 272 -14.41 -13.83 -11.69
N ALA A 273 -15.68 -14.18 -11.69
CA ALA A 273 -16.65 -13.72 -10.69
C ALA A 273 -16.25 -14.18 -9.28
N ALA A 274 -15.91 -15.46 -9.13
CA ALA A 274 -15.45 -16.02 -7.85
C ALA A 274 -14.16 -15.33 -7.36
N ASN A 275 -13.20 -15.09 -8.24
CA ASN A 275 -11.97 -14.37 -7.93
C ASN A 275 -12.25 -12.93 -7.49
N GLY A 276 -13.20 -12.24 -8.12
CA GLY A 276 -13.59 -10.88 -7.75
C GLY A 276 -14.18 -10.81 -6.33
N VAL A 277 -15.10 -11.72 -6.00
CA VAL A 277 -15.70 -11.82 -4.66
C VAL A 277 -14.63 -12.15 -3.62
N ALA A 278 -13.80 -13.14 -3.89
CA ALA A 278 -12.73 -13.55 -2.98
C ALA A 278 -11.73 -12.42 -2.74
N ASN A 279 -11.31 -11.68 -3.75
CA ASN A 279 -10.42 -10.51 -3.58
C ASN A 279 -11.05 -9.39 -2.74
N SER A 280 -12.36 -9.21 -2.81
CA SER A 280 -13.06 -8.21 -1.98
C SER A 280 -13.02 -8.59 -0.50
N LEU A 281 -13.25 -9.85 -0.18
CA LEU A 281 -13.20 -10.38 1.19
C LEU A 281 -11.76 -10.42 1.73
N ASP A 282 -10.79 -10.83 0.89
CA ASP A 282 -9.35 -10.77 1.15
C ASP A 282 -8.91 -9.37 1.58
N SER A 283 -9.31 -8.35 0.85
CA SER A 283 -8.98 -6.96 1.17
C SER A 283 -9.46 -6.56 2.56
N MET A 284 -10.63 -7.04 2.98
CA MET A 284 -11.15 -6.83 4.33
C MET A 284 -10.32 -7.59 5.39
N GLY A 285 -9.94 -8.83 5.12
CA GLY A 285 -9.13 -9.65 6.01
C GLY A 285 -7.73 -9.08 6.26
N CYS A 286 -7.19 -8.33 5.29
CA CYS A 286 -5.84 -7.76 5.33
C CYS A 286 -5.76 -6.32 5.90
N ILE A 287 -6.88 -5.67 6.23
CA ILE A 287 -6.92 -4.25 6.67
C ILE A 287 -5.94 -3.99 7.83
N VAL A 288 -6.01 -4.79 8.88
CA VAL A 288 -5.15 -4.60 10.06
C VAL A 288 -3.69 -4.76 9.70
N GLY A 289 -3.35 -5.76 8.89
CA GLY A 289 -1.98 -5.98 8.46
C GLY A 289 -1.40 -4.82 7.66
N GLN A 290 -2.20 -4.19 6.80
CA GLN A 290 -1.78 -2.99 6.06
C GLN A 290 -1.50 -1.81 7.01
N ALA A 291 -2.38 -1.57 7.98
CA ALA A 291 -2.18 -0.54 9.00
C ALA A 291 -0.93 -0.83 9.86
N MET A 292 -0.73 -2.08 10.26
CA MET A 292 0.42 -2.50 11.05
C MET A 292 1.74 -2.42 10.28
N SER A 293 1.71 -2.57 8.95
CA SER A 293 2.87 -2.34 8.08
C SER A 293 3.37 -0.90 8.16
N LEU A 294 2.47 0.07 8.14
CA LEU A 294 2.80 1.49 8.30
C LEU A 294 3.30 1.81 9.72
N ALA A 295 2.64 1.25 10.74
CA ALA A 295 3.06 1.41 12.13
C ALA A 295 4.46 0.80 12.39
N MET A 296 4.76 -0.34 11.79
CA MET A 296 6.06 -1.02 11.89
C MET A 296 7.20 -0.11 11.42
N ILE A 297 7.02 0.57 10.27
CA ILE A 297 8.01 1.49 9.72
C ILE A 297 8.31 2.62 10.71
N THR A 298 7.27 3.26 11.26
CA THR A 298 7.41 4.37 12.20
C THR A 298 8.08 3.93 13.50
N VAL A 299 7.58 2.86 14.11
CA VAL A 299 8.04 2.42 15.43
C VAL A 299 9.47 1.88 15.35
N ILE A 300 9.73 1.00 14.39
CA ILE A 300 11.07 0.42 14.24
C ILE A 300 12.08 1.45 13.76
N GLY A 301 11.70 2.34 12.83
CA GLY A 301 12.57 3.43 12.38
C GLY A 301 13.05 4.31 13.53
N ARG A 302 12.17 4.65 14.48
CA ARG A 302 12.56 5.40 15.69
C ARG A 302 13.46 4.60 16.61
N CYS A 303 13.19 3.30 16.82
CA CYS A 303 14.04 2.44 17.64
C CYS A 303 15.45 2.31 17.05
N VAL A 304 15.55 2.18 15.73
CA VAL A 304 16.83 2.14 15.00
C VAL A 304 17.57 3.45 15.15
N GLY A 305 16.88 4.60 14.99
CA GLY A 305 17.46 5.92 15.19
C GLY A 305 17.99 6.16 16.59
N ALA A 306 17.30 5.64 17.60
CA ALA A 306 17.72 5.69 19.01
C ALA A 306 18.90 4.76 19.33
N GLY A 307 19.29 3.88 18.42
CA GLY A 307 20.36 2.90 18.67
C GLY A 307 19.97 1.72 19.56
N GLU A 308 18.67 1.53 19.81
CA GLU A 308 18.14 0.61 20.82
C GLU A 308 17.74 -0.75 20.23
N GLU A 309 18.72 -1.65 20.02
CA GLU A 309 18.47 -2.98 19.47
C GLU A 309 17.42 -3.79 20.25
N GLY A 310 17.45 -3.71 21.58
CA GLY A 310 16.51 -4.39 22.45
C GLY A 310 15.06 -3.97 22.17
N GLN A 311 14.84 -2.68 21.93
CA GLN A 311 13.51 -2.14 21.59
C GLN A 311 13.09 -2.50 20.18
N VAL A 312 14.00 -2.51 19.20
CA VAL A 312 13.72 -3.01 17.83
C VAL A 312 13.15 -4.44 17.91
N ARG A 313 13.80 -5.33 18.65
CA ARG A 313 13.33 -6.71 18.82
C ARG A 313 12.00 -6.80 19.55
N TYR A 314 11.86 -6.02 20.64
CA TYR A 314 10.63 -5.99 21.43
C TYR A 314 9.43 -5.54 20.62
N TYR A 315 9.54 -4.38 19.94
CA TYR A 315 8.42 -3.86 19.17
C TYR A 315 8.14 -4.68 17.91
N THR A 316 9.14 -5.26 17.26
CA THR A 316 8.92 -6.20 16.15
C THR A 316 8.06 -7.37 16.60
N LYS A 317 8.42 -8.04 17.69
CA LYS A 317 7.64 -9.16 18.22
C LYS A 317 6.25 -8.74 18.67
N LYS A 318 6.15 -7.58 19.33
CA LYS A 318 4.87 -7.07 19.82
C LYS A 318 3.91 -6.72 18.68
N LEU A 319 4.35 -5.90 17.73
CA LEU A 319 3.51 -5.49 16.61
C LEU A 319 3.15 -6.69 15.71
N LEU A 320 4.09 -7.58 15.47
CA LEU A 320 3.83 -8.80 14.72
C LEU A 320 2.83 -9.72 15.44
N GLY A 321 2.98 -9.89 16.75
CA GLY A 321 2.05 -10.67 17.59
C GLY A 321 0.63 -10.06 17.61
N GLU A 322 0.52 -8.74 17.77
CA GLU A 322 -0.75 -8.03 17.67
C GLU A 322 -1.36 -8.19 16.25
N THR A 323 -0.54 -8.15 15.21
CA THR A 323 -1.00 -8.39 13.83
C THR A 323 -1.56 -9.80 13.68
N TYR A 324 -0.85 -10.82 14.16
CA TYR A 324 -1.34 -12.20 14.13
C TYR A 324 -2.68 -12.35 14.85
N PHE A 325 -2.79 -11.76 16.03
CA PHE A 325 -4.02 -11.84 16.82
C PHE A 325 -5.21 -11.19 16.09
N TYR A 326 -5.07 -9.94 15.66
CA TYR A 326 -6.18 -9.24 15.00
C TYR A 326 -6.49 -9.81 13.61
N THR A 327 -5.49 -10.22 12.84
CA THR A 327 -5.70 -10.91 11.57
C THR A 327 -6.44 -12.23 11.77
N ALA A 328 -6.08 -13.00 12.79
CA ALA A 328 -6.78 -14.23 13.13
C ALA A 328 -8.24 -13.97 13.50
N VAL A 329 -8.52 -12.94 14.32
CA VAL A 329 -9.88 -12.58 14.73
C VAL A 329 -10.72 -12.19 13.51
N ILE A 330 -10.22 -11.27 12.66
CA ILE A 330 -10.99 -10.76 11.51
C ILE A 330 -11.22 -11.87 10.49
N ASN A 331 -10.18 -12.61 10.10
CA ASN A 331 -10.34 -13.68 9.12
C ASN A 331 -11.22 -14.82 9.66
N SER A 332 -11.16 -15.14 10.95
CA SER A 332 -12.07 -16.12 11.56
C SER A 332 -13.53 -15.64 11.51
N ILE A 333 -13.79 -14.37 11.75
CA ILE A 333 -15.14 -13.79 11.62
C ILE A 333 -15.62 -13.88 10.16
N ILE A 334 -14.78 -13.52 9.19
CA ILE A 334 -15.11 -13.63 7.76
C ILE A 334 -15.43 -15.08 7.40
N LEU A 335 -14.60 -16.04 7.81
CA LEU A 335 -14.80 -17.46 7.52
C LEU A 335 -16.06 -18.02 8.17
N LEU A 336 -16.39 -17.61 9.41
CA LEU A 336 -17.62 -18.01 10.08
C LEU A 336 -18.87 -17.46 9.39
N LEU A 337 -18.81 -16.22 8.93
CA LEU A 337 -19.92 -15.55 8.25
C LEU A 337 -19.99 -15.82 6.74
N LEU A 338 -18.98 -16.49 6.19
CA LEU A 338 -18.82 -16.68 4.75
C LEU A 338 -20.05 -17.26 4.05
N PRO A 339 -20.75 -18.29 4.56
CA PRO A 339 -21.93 -18.82 3.92
C PRO A 339 -23.04 -17.76 3.74
N TRP A 340 -23.25 -16.93 4.76
CA TRP A 340 -24.26 -15.85 4.70
C TRP A 340 -23.81 -14.68 3.81
N ILE A 341 -22.54 -14.32 3.86
CA ILE A 341 -21.96 -13.26 2.99
C ILE A 341 -22.14 -13.65 1.53
N LEU A 342 -21.83 -14.89 1.14
CA LEU A 342 -21.96 -15.36 -0.24
C LEU A 342 -23.41 -15.40 -0.72
N GLN A 343 -24.37 -15.65 0.17
CA GLN A 343 -25.80 -15.57 -0.17
C GLN A 343 -26.23 -14.15 -0.56
N ILE A 344 -25.66 -13.13 0.06
CA ILE A 344 -25.96 -11.71 -0.25
C ILE A 344 -25.54 -11.36 -1.68
N TYR A 345 -24.46 -11.98 -2.19
CA TYR A 345 -23.98 -11.74 -3.56
C TYR A 345 -24.92 -12.29 -4.63
N GLY A 346 -25.81 -13.25 -4.31
CA GLY A 346 -26.79 -13.79 -5.25
C GLY A 346 -26.17 -14.51 -6.47
N LEU A 347 -25.02 -15.12 -6.31
CA LEU A 347 -24.26 -15.79 -7.36
C LEU A 347 -24.84 -17.17 -7.69
N GLY A 348 -24.56 -17.67 -8.89
CA GLY A 348 -24.84 -19.06 -9.26
C GLY A 348 -24.13 -20.06 -8.34
N GLU A 349 -24.66 -21.29 -8.26
CA GLU A 349 -24.17 -22.32 -7.35
C GLU A 349 -22.68 -22.64 -7.52
N GLU A 350 -22.23 -22.78 -8.78
CA GLU A 350 -20.82 -23.03 -9.11
C GLU A 350 -19.91 -21.91 -8.64
N THR A 351 -20.28 -20.64 -8.94
CA THR A 351 -19.51 -19.45 -8.56
C THR A 351 -19.47 -19.29 -7.04
N THR A 352 -20.57 -19.56 -6.35
CA THR A 352 -20.66 -19.51 -4.88
C THR A 352 -19.74 -20.56 -4.25
N ARG A 353 -19.79 -21.80 -4.73
CA ARG A 353 -18.92 -22.89 -4.26
C ARG A 353 -17.44 -22.54 -4.47
N LEU A 354 -17.10 -22.03 -5.64
CA LEU A 354 -15.73 -21.66 -5.97
C LEU A 354 -15.26 -20.48 -5.08
N SER A 355 -16.08 -19.44 -4.92
CA SER A 355 -15.79 -18.31 -4.03
C SER A 355 -15.53 -18.78 -2.60
N TYR A 356 -16.34 -19.72 -2.11
CA TYR A 356 -16.15 -20.33 -0.79
C TYR A 356 -14.77 -20.99 -0.65
N ILE A 357 -14.37 -21.79 -1.64
CA ILE A 357 -13.06 -22.47 -1.65
C ILE A 357 -11.93 -21.46 -1.68
N LEU A 358 -12.00 -20.44 -2.54
CA LEU A 358 -10.95 -19.43 -2.66
C LEU A 358 -10.76 -18.63 -1.36
N VAL A 359 -11.85 -18.19 -0.74
CA VAL A 359 -11.78 -17.45 0.55
C VAL A 359 -11.27 -18.35 1.67
N MET A 360 -11.70 -19.62 1.72
CA MET A 360 -11.17 -20.58 2.71
C MET A 360 -9.65 -20.78 2.57
N ILE A 361 -9.14 -20.86 1.34
CA ILE A 361 -7.69 -20.98 1.10
C ILE A 361 -6.98 -19.72 1.58
N HIS A 362 -7.44 -18.54 1.14
CA HIS A 362 -6.79 -17.26 1.44
C HIS A 362 -6.86 -16.93 2.94
N ASP A 363 -8.07 -16.72 3.45
CA ASP A 363 -8.27 -16.23 4.82
C ASP A 363 -7.82 -17.26 5.86
N GLY A 364 -8.00 -18.56 5.57
CA GLY A 364 -7.49 -19.64 6.41
C GLY A 364 -5.97 -19.64 6.52
N MET A 365 -5.26 -19.46 5.40
CA MET A 365 -3.81 -19.41 5.38
C MET A 365 -3.25 -18.04 5.78
N ALA A 366 -4.01 -16.96 5.56
CA ALA A 366 -3.62 -15.61 5.96
C ALA A 366 -3.42 -15.49 7.48
N ILE A 367 -4.21 -16.21 8.28
CA ILE A 367 -4.08 -16.24 9.74
C ILE A 367 -2.64 -16.62 10.15
N PHE A 368 -2.02 -17.56 9.44
CA PHE A 368 -0.70 -18.10 9.78
C PHE A 368 0.46 -17.45 9.04
N LEU A 369 0.25 -17.03 7.79
CA LEU A 369 1.35 -16.66 6.89
C LEU A 369 1.41 -15.17 6.58
N TRP A 370 0.27 -14.49 6.48
CA TRP A 370 0.21 -13.13 5.95
C TRP A 370 1.02 -12.12 6.80
N PRO A 371 0.94 -12.10 8.14
CA PRO A 371 1.69 -11.13 8.95
C PRO A 371 3.21 -11.23 8.74
N ALA A 372 3.77 -12.43 8.75
CA ALA A 372 5.21 -12.60 8.53
C ALA A 372 5.63 -12.36 7.08
N SER A 373 4.73 -12.58 6.10
CA SER A 373 5.00 -12.36 4.68
C SER A 373 5.02 -10.89 4.29
N PHE A 374 4.15 -10.06 4.90
CA PHE A 374 3.90 -8.68 4.45
C PHE A 374 4.18 -7.60 5.50
N VAL A 375 4.05 -7.90 6.80
CA VAL A 375 4.32 -6.92 7.87
C VAL A 375 5.79 -6.98 8.29
N LEU A 376 6.36 -8.15 8.48
CA LEU A 376 7.76 -8.31 8.90
C LEU A 376 8.78 -7.65 7.94
N PRO A 377 8.62 -7.69 6.60
CA PRO A 377 9.52 -6.98 5.69
C PRO A 377 9.63 -5.48 5.95
N ASN A 378 8.59 -4.85 6.50
CA ASN A 378 8.62 -3.42 6.83
C ASN A 378 9.58 -3.11 8.00
N MET A 379 9.76 -4.06 8.92
CA MET A 379 10.83 -3.98 9.93
C MET A 379 12.21 -3.99 9.25
N LEU A 380 12.44 -4.88 8.29
CA LEU A 380 13.71 -4.95 7.55
C LEU A 380 13.96 -3.66 6.75
N ARG A 381 12.93 -3.09 6.12
CA ARG A 381 13.02 -1.78 5.44
C ARG A 381 13.37 -0.65 6.41
N ALA A 382 12.74 -0.62 7.58
CA ALA A 382 13.06 0.34 8.63
C ALA A 382 14.49 0.19 9.17
N CYS A 383 15.09 -0.98 9.00
CA CYS A 383 16.50 -1.29 9.31
C CYS A 383 17.43 -1.13 8.09
N ASN A 384 17.02 -0.45 7.02
CA ASN A 384 17.77 -0.23 5.78
C ASN A 384 18.13 -1.51 4.98
N ASP A 385 17.51 -2.66 5.29
CA ASP A 385 17.73 -3.94 4.58
C ASP A 385 16.76 -4.13 3.40
N VAL A 386 16.60 -3.07 2.61
CA VAL A 386 15.59 -2.97 1.54
C VAL A 386 15.91 -3.79 0.30
N LYS A 387 17.19 -3.98 -0.03
CA LYS A 387 17.58 -4.79 -1.19
C LYS A 387 17.17 -6.26 -1.01
N TYR A 388 17.32 -6.77 0.21
CA TYR A 388 16.93 -8.13 0.51
C TYR A 388 15.42 -8.32 0.36
N THR A 389 14.62 -7.41 0.92
CA THR A 389 13.14 -7.49 0.80
C THR A 389 12.71 -7.42 -0.66
N MET A 390 13.29 -6.52 -1.44
CA MET A 390 13.01 -6.39 -2.86
C MET A 390 13.33 -7.68 -3.64
N VAL A 391 14.54 -8.23 -3.48
CA VAL A 391 14.98 -9.43 -4.22
C VAL A 391 14.10 -10.63 -3.87
N VAL A 392 13.83 -10.86 -2.57
CA VAL A 392 12.98 -11.97 -2.12
C VAL A 392 11.57 -11.81 -2.67
N SER A 393 10.99 -10.62 -2.59
CA SER A 393 9.62 -10.37 -3.04
C SER A 393 9.46 -10.51 -4.56
N ILE A 394 10.41 -10.00 -5.34
CA ILE A 394 10.41 -10.12 -6.80
C ILE A 394 10.59 -11.58 -7.24
N PHE A 395 11.57 -12.26 -6.66
CA PHE A 395 11.81 -13.67 -6.95
C PHE A 395 10.59 -14.53 -6.62
N SER A 396 10.00 -14.30 -5.46
CA SER A 396 8.80 -15.01 -5.00
C SER A 396 7.60 -14.75 -5.91
N MET A 397 7.37 -13.51 -6.31
CA MET A 397 6.29 -13.14 -7.21
C MET A 397 6.43 -13.82 -8.58
N ILE A 398 7.61 -13.76 -9.18
CA ILE A 398 7.84 -14.33 -10.52
C ILE A 398 7.78 -15.85 -10.48
N THR A 399 8.51 -16.48 -9.54
CA THR A 399 8.67 -17.94 -9.52
C THR A 399 7.43 -18.63 -8.95
N PHE A 400 7.01 -18.24 -7.75
CA PHE A 400 5.94 -18.95 -7.05
C PHE A 400 4.56 -18.42 -7.39
N ARG A 401 4.36 -17.09 -7.41
CA ARG A 401 3.05 -16.51 -7.68
C ARG A 401 2.64 -16.70 -9.14
N ILE A 402 3.47 -16.29 -10.09
CA ILE A 402 3.17 -16.37 -11.53
C ILE A 402 3.50 -17.76 -12.06
N GLY A 403 4.70 -18.27 -11.82
CA GLY A 403 5.14 -19.56 -12.37
C GLY A 403 4.28 -20.73 -11.92
N PHE A 404 3.98 -20.83 -10.62
CA PHE A 404 3.11 -21.89 -10.10
C PHE A 404 1.62 -21.66 -10.40
N SER A 405 1.18 -20.40 -10.59
CA SER A 405 -0.15 -20.14 -11.13
C SER A 405 -0.34 -20.76 -12.51
N TYR A 406 0.67 -20.65 -13.36
CA TYR A 406 0.68 -21.31 -14.66
C TYR A 406 0.71 -22.83 -14.53
N LEU A 407 1.58 -23.37 -13.67
CA LEU A 407 1.72 -24.80 -13.47
C LEU A 407 0.41 -25.41 -12.91
N PHE A 408 -0.11 -24.88 -11.81
CA PHE A 408 -1.28 -25.44 -11.14
C PHE A 408 -2.59 -25.03 -11.84
N GLY A 409 -2.72 -23.76 -12.23
CA GLY A 409 -3.94 -23.24 -12.82
C GLY A 409 -4.16 -23.73 -14.25
N VAL A 410 -3.13 -23.60 -15.11
CA VAL A 410 -3.24 -23.92 -16.54
C VAL A 410 -2.83 -25.36 -16.82
N HIS A 411 -1.62 -25.76 -16.45
CA HIS A 411 -1.08 -27.08 -16.85
C HIS A 411 -1.73 -28.24 -16.10
N MET A 412 -1.95 -28.13 -14.79
CA MET A 412 -2.65 -29.14 -13.98
C MET A 412 -4.17 -29.00 -14.04
N GLY A 413 -4.70 -27.93 -14.61
CA GLY A 413 -6.14 -27.72 -14.80
C GLY A 413 -6.92 -27.37 -13.51
N TRP A 414 -6.23 -26.94 -12.44
CA TRP A 414 -6.90 -26.54 -11.19
C TRP A 414 -7.55 -25.15 -11.25
N MET A 415 -7.40 -24.45 -12.37
CA MET A 415 -7.97 -23.13 -12.63
C MET A 415 -7.69 -22.11 -11.50
N ALA A 416 -8.70 -21.34 -11.06
CA ALA A 416 -8.53 -20.34 -10.02
C ALA A 416 -8.02 -20.92 -8.68
N VAL A 417 -8.43 -22.13 -8.32
CA VAL A 417 -7.95 -22.81 -7.10
C VAL A 417 -6.44 -23.03 -7.17
N GLY A 418 -5.92 -23.42 -8.33
CA GLY A 418 -4.47 -23.59 -8.55
C GLY A 418 -3.70 -22.28 -8.42
N VAL A 419 -4.26 -21.18 -8.93
CA VAL A 419 -3.69 -19.84 -8.82
C VAL A 419 -3.64 -19.37 -7.35
N TRP A 420 -4.69 -19.62 -6.58
CA TRP A 420 -4.73 -19.25 -5.16
C TRP A 420 -3.84 -20.16 -4.30
N ALA A 421 -3.69 -21.42 -4.67
CA ALA A 421 -2.71 -22.32 -4.05
C ALA A 421 -1.27 -21.84 -4.29
N ALA A 422 -0.95 -21.37 -5.51
CA ALA A 422 0.34 -20.75 -5.83
C ALA A 422 0.61 -19.51 -4.97
N MET A 423 -0.41 -18.73 -4.67
CA MET A 423 -0.32 -17.59 -3.76
C MET A 423 0.12 -18.01 -2.34
N VAL A 424 -0.43 -19.09 -1.82
CA VAL A 424 -0.04 -19.61 -0.50
C VAL A 424 1.42 -20.04 -0.50
N ILE A 425 1.89 -20.68 -1.57
CA ILE A 425 3.30 -21.09 -1.70
C ILE A 425 4.22 -19.86 -1.75
N ASP A 426 3.84 -18.81 -2.47
CA ASP A 426 4.53 -17.52 -2.45
C ASP A 426 4.68 -16.99 -1.01
N TRP A 427 3.62 -17.04 -0.22
CA TRP A 427 3.65 -16.59 1.18
C TRP A 427 4.56 -17.45 2.05
N VAL A 428 4.51 -18.77 1.90
CA VAL A 428 5.40 -19.69 2.65
C VAL A 428 6.86 -19.37 2.37
N PHE A 429 7.23 -19.20 1.11
CA PHE A 429 8.58 -18.83 0.73
C PHE A 429 9.01 -17.50 1.37
N ARG A 430 8.15 -16.47 1.31
CA ARG A 430 8.40 -15.18 1.94
C ARG A 430 8.59 -15.30 3.44
N VAL A 431 7.75 -16.07 4.13
CA VAL A 431 7.87 -16.32 5.58
C VAL A 431 9.22 -16.92 5.90
N ILE A 432 9.63 -17.97 5.19
CA ILE A 432 10.92 -18.65 5.40
C ILE A 432 12.07 -17.64 5.23
N CYS A 433 12.06 -16.86 4.17
CA CYS A 433 13.11 -15.88 3.89
C CYS A 433 13.15 -14.74 4.93
N PHE A 434 12.00 -14.13 5.24
CA PHE A 434 11.97 -12.95 6.12
C PHE A 434 12.16 -13.32 7.59
N VAL A 435 11.56 -14.42 8.05
CA VAL A 435 11.79 -14.91 9.41
C VAL A 435 13.24 -15.39 9.57
N GLY A 436 13.76 -16.14 8.59
CA GLY A 436 15.18 -16.55 8.57
C GLY A 436 16.12 -15.36 8.64
N ARG A 437 15.86 -14.29 7.84
CA ARG A 437 16.65 -13.05 7.88
C ARG A 437 16.59 -12.34 9.22
N TYR A 438 15.40 -12.26 9.80
CA TYR A 438 15.20 -11.67 11.13
C TYR A 438 15.96 -12.44 12.21
N LEU A 439 15.84 -13.79 12.25
CA LEU A 439 16.49 -14.65 13.23
C LEU A 439 18.01 -14.67 13.09
N ALA A 440 18.52 -14.65 11.85
CA ALA A 440 19.96 -14.55 11.57
C ALA A 440 20.57 -13.22 12.06
N GLY A 441 19.75 -12.21 12.33
CA GLY A 441 20.19 -10.94 12.89
C GLY A 441 21.05 -10.07 11.95
N THR A 442 21.11 -10.38 10.67
CA THR A 442 21.91 -9.64 9.67
C THR A 442 21.46 -8.20 9.49
N TRP A 443 20.17 -7.90 9.78
CA TRP A 443 19.60 -6.55 9.78
C TRP A 443 20.32 -5.59 10.75
N ARG A 444 20.94 -6.08 11.84
CA ARG A 444 21.68 -5.28 12.82
C ARG A 444 22.86 -4.55 12.18
N LYS A 445 23.60 -5.24 11.30
CA LYS A 445 24.71 -4.65 10.56
C LYS A 445 24.23 -3.55 9.60
N LYS A 446 23.03 -3.70 9.05
CA LYS A 446 22.44 -2.75 8.09
C LYS A 446 21.97 -1.45 8.73
N CYS A 447 21.52 -1.51 9.98
CA CYS A 447 21.10 -0.32 10.73
C CYS A 447 22.20 0.28 11.62
N GLY A 448 23.43 -0.21 11.54
CA GLY A 448 24.56 0.35 12.32
C GLY A 448 24.48 0.07 13.84
N LEU A 449 23.70 -0.93 14.25
CA LEU A 449 23.54 -1.31 15.66
C LEU A 449 24.65 -2.26 16.15
N VAL A 450 25.46 -2.80 15.26
CA VAL A 450 26.66 -3.57 15.61
C VAL A 450 27.86 -2.67 15.47
N VAL A 451 28.49 -2.34 16.58
CA VAL A 451 29.86 -1.80 16.56
C VAL A 451 30.75 -2.87 15.95
N PRO A 452 31.55 -2.57 14.91
CA PRO A 452 32.54 -3.52 14.45
C PRO A 452 33.45 -3.85 15.66
N THR A 453 33.42 -5.10 16.11
CA THR A 453 34.47 -5.58 17.01
C THR A 453 35.79 -5.40 16.25
N ALA A 454 36.62 -4.49 16.79
CA ALA A 454 37.97 -4.21 16.30
C ALA A 454 38.81 -5.48 16.27
#